data_6c43be6add769a94899a57052d6aad73
#
_entry.id   6c43be6add769a94899a57052d6aad73
#
_cell.length_a   1.000
_cell.length_b   1.000
_cell.length_c   1.000
_cell.angle_alpha   90.00
_cell.angle_beta   90.00
_cell.angle_gamma   90.00
#
_symmetry.space_group_name_H-M   'P 1'
#
loop_
_entity.id
_entity.type
_entity.pdbx_description
1 polymer ?
#
loop_
_entity_poly.entity_id
_entity_poly.type
_entity_poly.pdbx_seq_one_letter_code
_entity_poly.pdbx_strand_id
1 'polypeptide(L)'
;IALKASLTYRSEIDHSVNVNENIPIVNLVAANPTLLFNALGITNPAQQQAIGQKLASLGGSGKTEITTPQSVNLDLQTGIMENTVAFANIRWVNWKDFSIQPYKFGIVSEAAGQLLPQLNKPNGFNLVDYSDDQWSITTGVGRKLNDKWAGNISVGYDTGAGNPVTTLGPTEGYWNLGLGAQFSPTPQTFIAGGVKYFWLGDADART
;
A
#
# COMPACT_ATOMS: atom_id res chain seq x y z
N ILE A 1 20.89 31.55 11.64
CA ILE A 1 20.48 30.24 11.11
C ILE A 1 19.37 29.72 12.03
N ALA A 2 18.16 29.59 11.53
CA ALA A 2 17.02 29.07 12.29
C ALA A 2 16.68 27.66 11.79
N LEU A 3 16.53 26.71 12.71
CA LEU A 3 16.01 25.37 12.43
C LEU A 3 14.50 25.39 12.64
N LYS A 4 13.75 24.96 11.62
CA LYS A 4 12.33 24.66 11.72
C LYS A 4 12.16 23.13 11.68
N ALA A 5 11.47 22.60 12.67
CA ALA A 5 11.11 21.18 12.74
C ALA A 5 9.60 21.04 12.95
N SER A 6 9.00 20.09 12.28
CA SER A 6 7.59 19.74 12.44
C SER A 6 7.47 18.22 12.52
N LEU A 7 6.78 17.73 13.55
CA LEU A 7 6.45 16.32 13.73
C LEU A 7 4.95 16.15 13.61
N THR A 8 4.53 15.26 12.72
CA THR A 8 3.11 14.94 12.51
C THR A 8 2.92 13.45 12.75
N TYR A 9 2.01 13.09 13.63
CA TYR A 9 1.52 11.73 13.82
C TYR A 9 0.10 11.61 13.29
N ARG A 10 -0.18 10.53 12.59
CA ARG A 10 -1.53 10.11 12.20
C ARG A 10 -1.80 8.74 12.79
N SER A 11 -2.89 8.61 13.55
CA SER A 11 -3.32 7.31 14.08
C SER A 11 -3.85 6.42 12.95
N GLU A 12 -3.90 5.15 13.20
CA GLU A 12 -4.71 4.21 12.44
C GLU A 12 -6.21 4.58 12.54
N ILE A 13 -6.97 4.23 11.52
CA ILE A 13 -8.43 4.44 11.47
C ILE A 13 -9.08 3.20 10.90
N ASP A 14 -10.02 2.65 11.66
CA ASP A 14 -10.82 1.51 11.24
C ASP A 14 -12.01 1.96 10.38
N HIS A 15 -12.14 1.31 9.24
CA HIS A 15 -13.25 1.50 8.31
C HIS A 15 -13.99 0.19 8.14
N SER A 16 -15.29 0.20 8.38
CA SER A 16 -16.18 -0.93 8.07
C SER A 16 -16.95 -0.62 6.79
N VAL A 17 -16.69 -1.40 5.74
CA VAL A 17 -17.25 -1.20 4.41
C VAL A 17 -18.18 -2.35 4.06
N ASN A 18 -19.40 -2.04 3.62
CA ASN A 18 -20.26 -3.06 3.06
C ASN A 18 -19.79 -3.41 1.64
N VAL A 19 -19.51 -4.69 1.41
CA VAL A 19 -19.05 -5.18 0.12
C VAL A 19 -20.07 -6.14 -0.49
N ASN A 20 -20.25 -6.01 -1.80
CA ASN A 20 -21.03 -6.93 -2.61
C ASN A 20 -20.11 -7.49 -3.70
N GLU A 21 -19.51 -8.65 -3.40
CA GLU A 21 -18.58 -9.30 -4.31
C GLU A 21 -19.33 -10.28 -5.22
N ASN A 22 -19.05 -10.21 -6.50
CA ASN A 22 -19.47 -11.20 -7.46
C ASN A 22 -18.25 -11.98 -7.95
N ILE A 23 -18.15 -13.23 -7.51
CA ILE A 23 -17.06 -14.15 -7.89
C ILE A 23 -17.68 -15.26 -8.76
N PRO A 24 -17.60 -15.15 -10.11
CA PRO A 24 -18.35 -16.04 -11.02
C PRO A 24 -18.08 -17.52 -10.80
N ILE A 25 -16.82 -17.90 -10.55
CA ILE A 25 -16.47 -19.31 -10.29
C ILE A 25 -17.13 -19.83 -9.00
N VAL A 26 -17.26 -18.99 -7.98
CA VAL A 26 -17.92 -19.34 -6.72
C VAL A 26 -19.41 -19.56 -6.92
N ASN A 27 -20.04 -18.69 -7.72
CA ASN A 27 -21.46 -18.84 -8.04
C ASN A 27 -21.72 -20.15 -8.81
N LEU A 28 -20.83 -20.51 -9.74
CA LEU A 28 -20.91 -21.78 -10.48
C LEU A 28 -20.77 -22.98 -9.55
N VAL A 29 -19.79 -22.96 -8.66
CA VAL A 29 -19.52 -24.02 -7.69
C VAL A 29 -20.63 -24.11 -6.65
N ALA A 30 -21.16 -22.98 -6.18
CA ALA A 30 -22.28 -22.96 -5.24
C ALA A 30 -23.57 -23.55 -5.84
N ALA A 31 -23.79 -23.32 -7.15
CA ALA A 31 -24.91 -23.93 -7.87
C ALA A 31 -24.73 -25.45 -8.08
N ASN A 32 -23.48 -25.94 -8.15
CA ASN A 32 -23.14 -27.32 -8.41
C ASN A 32 -21.94 -27.79 -7.58
N PRO A 33 -22.08 -27.98 -6.23
CA PRO A 33 -20.98 -28.34 -5.35
C PRO A 33 -20.30 -29.69 -5.71
N THR A 34 -21.05 -30.58 -6.33
CA THR A 34 -20.54 -31.89 -6.81
C THR A 34 -19.42 -31.75 -7.84
N LEU A 35 -19.40 -30.69 -8.64
CA LEU A 35 -18.31 -30.43 -9.59
C LEU A 35 -17.00 -30.19 -8.85
N LEU A 36 -17.04 -29.39 -7.78
CA LEU A 36 -15.87 -29.12 -6.93
C LEU A 36 -15.40 -30.40 -6.22
N PHE A 37 -16.33 -31.16 -5.62
CA PHE A 37 -15.99 -32.36 -4.90
C PHE A 37 -15.33 -33.43 -5.79
N ASN A 38 -15.84 -33.59 -7.01
CA ASN A 38 -15.26 -34.50 -7.99
C ASN A 38 -13.89 -34.03 -8.48
N ALA A 39 -13.76 -32.73 -8.79
CA ALA A 39 -12.50 -32.16 -9.27
C ALA A 39 -11.37 -32.25 -8.25
N LEU A 40 -11.70 -32.15 -6.96
CA LEU A 40 -10.74 -32.20 -5.85
C LEU A 40 -10.65 -33.59 -5.18
N GLY A 41 -11.40 -34.58 -5.66
CA GLY A 41 -11.42 -35.91 -5.07
C GLY A 41 -11.95 -35.96 -3.64
N ILE A 42 -12.86 -35.04 -3.26
CA ILE A 42 -13.42 -34.94 -1.92
C ILE A 42 -14.56 -35.95 -1.78
N THR A 43 -14.27 -37.07 -1.18
CA THR A 43 -15.23 -38.17 -0.97
C THR A 43 -15.81 -38.21 0.43
N ASN A 44 -15.21 -37.50 1.39
CA ASN A 44 -15.66 -37.51 2.78
C ASN A 44 -16.94 -36.67 2.96
N PRO A 45 -18.07 -37.25 3.43
CA PRO A 45 -19.34 -36.56 3.57
C PRO A 45 -19.28 -35.34 4.54
N ALA A 46 -18.49 -35.45 5.62
CA ALA A 46 -18.34 -34.36 6.58
C ALA A 46 -17.62 -33.15 5.96
N GLN A 47 -16.60 -33.39 5.11
CA GLN A 47 -15.92 -32.32 4.36
C GLN A 47 -16.85 -31.70 3.31
N GLN A 48 -17.61 -32.51 2.59
CA GLN A 48 -18.60 -32.03 1.64
C GLN A 48 -19.64 -31.12 2.29
N GLN A 49 -20.14 -31.52 3.49
CA GLN A 49 -21.10 -30.72 4.24
C GLN A 49 -20.49 -29.39 4.71
N ALA A 50 -19.27 -29.40 5.26
CA ALA A 50 -18.58 -28.18 5.71
C ALA A 50 -18.35 -27.21 4.56
N ILE A 51 -17.91 -27.68 3.40
CA ILE A 51 -17.74 -26.90 2.19
C ILE A 51 -19.08 -26.34 1.69
N GLY A 52 -20.12 -27.18 1.67
CA GLY A 52 -21.46 -26.74 1.29
C GLY A 52 -21.99 -25.63 2.16
N GLN A 53 -21.77 -25.65 3.48
CA GLN A 53 -22.13 -24.58 4.41
C GLN A 53 -21.35 -23.31 4.13
N LYS A 54 -20.01 -23.40 3.89
CA LYS A 54 -19.19 -22.25 3.52
C LYS A 54 -19.66 -21.62 2.20
N LEU A 55 -19.94 -22.43 1.19
CA LEU A 55 -20.47 -21.95 -0.09
C LEU A 55 -21.85 -21.27 0.07
N ALA A 56 -22.71 -21.80 0.90
CA ALA A 56 -24.01 -21.19 1.19
C ALA A 56 -23.87 -19.83 1.91
N SER A 57 -22.83 -19.65 2.72
CA SER A 57 -22.55 -18.37 3.40
C SER A 57 -22.07 -17.27 2.45
N LEU A 58 -21.69 -17.60 1.22
CA LEU A 58 -21.26 -16.63 0.20
C LEU A 58 -22.42 -15.87 -0.45
N GLY A 59 -23.68 -16.20 -0.11
CA GLY A 59 -24.84 -15.42 -0.52
C GLY A 59 -24.89 -14.05 0.15
N GLY A 60 -25.36 -13.02 -0.58
CA GLY A 60 -25.58 -11.70 -0.02
C GLY A 60 -24.34 -10.78 0.03
N SER A 61 -24.44 -9.73 0.83
CA SER A 61 -23.36 -8.77 1.13
C SER A 61 -22.75 -9.07 2.49
N GLY A 62 -21.49 -8.72 2.66
CA GLY A 62 -20.78 -8.80 3.94
C GLY A 62 -20.08 -7.49 4.27
N LYS A 63 -19.49 -7.45 5.46
CA LYS A 63 -18.65 -6.32 5.90
C LYS A 63 -17.19 -6.71 5.78
N THR A 64 -16.39 -5.79 5.27
CA THR A 64 -14.94 -5.86 5.27
C THR A 64 -14.41 -4.74 6.13
N GLU A 65 -13.53 -5.06 7.06
CA GLU A 65 -12.82 -4.09 7.87
C GLU A 65 -11.49 -3.77 7.20
N ILE A 66 -11.17 -2.48 7.11
CA ILE A 66 -9.93 -1.96 6.55
C ILE A 66 -9.40 -0.95 7.54
N THR A 67 -8.23 -1.22 8.12
CA THR A 67 -7.56 -0.32 9.03
C THR A 67 -6.48 0.45 8.27
N THR A 68 -6.65 1.77 8.10
CA THR A 68 -5.60 2.59 7.50
C THR A 68 -4.41 2.68 8.45
N PRO A 69 -3.16 2.53 7.94
CA PRO A 69 -2.00 2.44 8.81
C PRO A 69 -1.68 3.77 9.49
N GLN A 70 -1.18 3.67 10.71
CA GLN A 70 -0.59 4.81 11.40
C GLN A 70 0.70 5.27 10.71
N SER A 71 1.03 6.55 10.89
CA SER A 71 2.23 7.13 10.28
C SER A 71 2.82 8.27 11.10
N VAL A 72 4.13 8.44 10.97
CA VAL A 72 4.89 9.55 11.55
C VAL A 72 5.62 10.28 10.42
N ASN A 73 5.56 11.60 10.43
CA ASN A 73 6.23 12.46 9.46
C ASN A 73 7.06 13.50 10.20
N LEU A 74 8.35 13.58 9.90
CA LEU A 74 9.27 14.58 10.42
C LEU A 74 9.75 15.45 9.26
N ASP A 75 9.45 16.75 9.36
CA ASP A 75 9.90 17.77 8.41
C ASP A 75 10.92 18.66 9.09
N LEU A 76 12.08 18.82 8.45
CA LEU A 76 13.18 19.64 8.91
C LEU A 76 13.54 20.66 7.83
N GLN A 77 13.81 21.89 8.24
CA GLN A 77 14.29 22.95 7.37
C GLN A 77 15.23 23.87 8.12
N THR A 78 16.36 24.20 7.51
CA THR A 78 17.32 25.14 8.08
C THR A 78 17.99 25.97 7.00
N GLY A 79 18.25 27.26 7.29
CA GLY A 79 19.13 28.08 6.48
C GLY A 79 20.58 27.62 6.66
N ILE A 80 21.29 27.33 5.60
CA ILE A 80 22.70 26.88 5.63
C ILE A 80 23.66 27.97 5.18
N MET A 81 23.18 28.89 4.37
CA MET A 81 23.88 30.11 3.96
C MET A 81 22.87 31.14 3.48
N GLU A 82 23.33 32.33 3.12
CA GLU A 82 22.48 33.39 2.57
C GLU A 82 21.67 32.86 1.37
N ASN A 83 20.38 33.14 1.35
CA ASN A 83 19.43 32.74 0.30
C ASN A 83 19.34 31.21 0.05
N THR A 84 19.83 30.38 0.97
CA THR A 84 19.91 28.95 0.78
C THR A 84 19.39 28.20 2.00
N VAL A 85 18.47 27.27 1.76
CA VAL A 85 17.87 26.40 2.78
C VAL A 85 18.14 24.93 2.45
N ALA A 86 18.47 24.14 3.45
CA ALA A 86 18.43 22.70 3.38
C ALA A 86 17.12 22.21 4.00
N PHE A 87 16.58 21.15 3.47
CA PHE A 87 15.38 20.52 3.99
C PHE A 87 15.51 18.98 3.99
N ALA A 88 14.79 18.34 4.90
CA ALA A 88 14.63 16.90 4.94
C ALA A 88 13.20 16.57 5.36
N ASN A 89 12.64 15.55 4.75
CA ASN A 89 11.39 14.92 5.13
C ASN A 89 11.66 13.45 5.38
N ILE A 90 11.26 12.95 6.54
CA ILE A 90 11.37 11.54 6.92
C ILE A 90 9.97 11.08 7.26
N ARG A 91 9.53 10.01 6.64
CA ARG A 91 8.20 9.43 6.87
C ARG A 91 8.31 7.94 7.16
N TRP A 92 7.61 7.50 8.19
CA TRP A 92 7.35 6.11 8.51
C TRP A 92 5.87 5.82 8.41
N VAL A 93 5.52 4.65 7.88
CA VAL A 93 4.16 4.13 7.77
C VAL A 93 4.14 2.66 8.18
N ASN A 94 3.25 2.30 9.08
CA ASN A 94 3.10 0.94 9.60
C ASN A 94 2.31 0.07 8.61
N TRP A 95 2.89 -0.21 7.46
CA TRP A 95 2.25 -1.01 6.42
C TRP A 95 2.17 -2.50 6.76
N LYS A 96 3.09 -3.01 7.56
CA LYS A 96 3.14 -4.45 7.86
C LYS A 96 1.89 -4.97 8.59
N ASP A 97 1.15 -4.10 9.26
CA ASP A 97 -0.08 -4.44 9.95
C ASP A 97 -1.33 -4.18 9.08
N PHE A 98 -1.12 -3.68 7.86
CA PHE A 98 -2.19 -3.41 6.91
C PHE A 98 -2.49 -4.65 6.08
N SER A 99 -3.78 -5.01 6.01
CA SER A 99 -4.27 -6.03 5.09
C SER A 99 -5.69 -5.73 4.63
N ILE A 100 -6.03 -6.26 3.45
CA ILE A 100 -7.39 -6.24 2.94
C ILE A 100 -7.79 -7.68 2.62
N GLN A 101 -8.81 -8.16 3.33
CA GLN A 101 -9.44 -9.45 3.05
C GLN A 101 -10.94 -9.21 2.83
N PRO A 102 -11.40 -9.04 1.59
CA PRO A 102 -12.81 -8.88 1.30
C PRO A 102 -13.62 -10.07 1.81
N TYR A 103 -14.85 -9.84 2.21
CA TYR A 103 -15.67 -10.83 2.94
C TYR A 103 -15.76 -12.20 2.25
N LYS A 104 -16.21 -12.22 0.99
CA LYS A 104 -16.35 -13.46 0.24
C LYS A 104 -15.00 -14.05 -0.18
N PHE A 105 -14.08 -13.18 -0.56
CA PHE A 105 -12.71 -13.59 -0.90
C PHE A 105 -12.04 -14.28 0.29
N GLY A 106 -12.22 -13.77 1.51
CA GLY A 106 -11.70 -14.39 2.73
C GLY A 106 -12.22 -15.82 2.91
N ILE A 107 -13.53 -16.01 2.81
CA ILE A 107 -14.16 -17.35 2.94
C ILE A 107 -13.63 -18.31 1.86
N VAL A 108 -13.52 -17.85 0.61
CA VAL A 108 -13.01 -18.65 -0.51
C VAL A 108 -11.54 -19.01 -0.33
N SER A 109 -10.72 -18.04 0.07
CA SER A 109 -9.28 -18.24 0.28
C SER A 109 -9.00 -19.23 1.43
N GLU A 110 -9.78 -19.16 2.51
CA GLU A 110 -9.71 -20.12 3.62
C GLU A 110 -10.11 -21.52 3.15
N ALA A 111 -11.22 -21.64 2.43
CA ALA A 111 -11.65 -22.92 1.86
C ALA A 111 -10.58 -23.50 0.93
N ALA A 112 -10.00 -22.69 0.06
CA ALA A 112 -8.91 -23.10 -0.83
C ALA A 112 -7.68 -23.57 -0.05
N GLY A 113 -7.28 -22.84 0.98
CA GLY A 113 -6.14 -23.20 1.83
C GLY A 113 -6.34 -24.52 2.60
N GLN A 114 -7.58 -24.82 3.01
CA GLN A 114 -7.93 -26.08 3.68
C GLN A 114 -8.02 -27.25 2.71
N LEU A 115 -8.51 -27.02 1.49
CA LEU A 115 -8.67 -28.06 0.46
C LEU A 115 -7.37 -28.38 -0.29
N LEU A 116 -6.46 -27.42 -0.34
CA LEU A 116 -5.19 -27.52 -1.06
C LEU A 116 -4.02 -27.31 -0.08
N PRO A 117 -3.65 -28.33 0.73
CA PRO A 117 -2.61 -28.22 1.75
C PRO A 117 -1.25 -27.72 1.21
N GLN A 118 -0.98 -27.97 -0.09
CA GLN A 118 0.21 -27.51 -0.76
C GLN A 118 0.34 -25.97 -0.81
N LEU A 119 -0.76 -25.24 -0.64
CA LEU A 119 -0.72 -23.78 -0.53
C LEU A 119 -0.13 -23.30 0.80
N ASN A 120 -0.07 -24.17 1.80
CA ASN A 120 0.40 -23.85 3.15
C ASN A 120 -0.28 -22.59 3.76
N LYS A 121 -1.58 -22.43 3.49
CA LYS A 121 -2.41 -21.29 3.90
C LYS A 121 -3.74 -21.74 4.52
N PRO A 122 -3.74 -22.50 5.63
CA PRO A 122 -4.96 -23.08 6.19
C PRO A 122 -6.01 -22.06 6.66
N ASN A 123 -5.57 -20.82 6.94
CA ASN A 123 -6.43 -19.72 7.36
C ASN A 123 -6.76 -18.76 6.19
N GLY A 124 -6.50 -19.19 4.95
CA GLY A 124 -6.66 -18.33 3.78
C GLY A 124 -5.51 -17.36 3.58
N PHE A 125 -5.74 -16.41 2.71
CA PHE A 125 -4.78 -15.34 2.37
C PHE A 125 -5.51 -14.03 2.08
N ASN A 126 -4.79 -12.94 2.20
CA ASN A 126 -5.31 -11.61 1.96
C ASN A 126 -5.25 -11.25 0.48
N LEU A 127 -6.15 -10.39 0.04
CA LEU A 127 -6.08 -9.79 -1.31
C LEU A 127 -4.91 -8.79 -1.39
N VAL A 128 -4.72 -8.05 -0.31
CA VAL A 128 -3.59 -7.11 -0.14
C VAL A 128 -3.02 -7.32 1.25
N ASP A 129 -1.74 -7.45 1.36
CA ASP A 129 -0.97 -7.38 2.61
C ASP A 129 0.47 -6.97 2.32
N TYR A 130 1.13 -6.47 3.34
CA TYR A 130 2.53 -6.06 3.29
C TYR A 130 3.33 -6.79 4.36
N SER A 131 4.63 -7.00 4.11
CA SER A 131 5.50 -7.72 5.06
C SER A 131 6.28 -6.79 5.97
N ASP A 132 6.47 -5.54 5.57
CA ASP A 132 7.33 -4.60 6.25
C ASP A 132 6.71 -3.20 6.35
N ASP A 133 7.20 -2.43 7.31
CA ASP A 133 6.91 -1.01 7.41
C ASP A 133 7.67 -0.24 6.33
N GLN A 134 7.06 0.81 5.84
CA GLN A 134 7.66 1.67 4.83
C GLN A 134 8.34 2.87 5.48
N TRP A 135 9.56 3.11 5.06
CA TRP A 135 10.32 4.31 5.36
C TRP A 135 10.62 5.08 4.08
N SER A 136 10.38 6.37 4.10
CA SER A 136 10.82 7.25 3.03
C SER A 136 11.56 8.45 3.58
N ILE A 137 12.62 8.85 2.88
CA ILE A 137 13.40 10.03 3.18
C ILE A 137 13.58 10.84 1.91
N THR A 138 13.35 12.14 1.99
CA THR A 138 13.68 13.10 0.93
C THR A 138 14.49 14.21 1.55
N THR A 139 15.63 14.55 0.96
CA THR A 139 16.45 15.69 1.37
C THR A 139 16.84 16.52 0.16
N GLY A 140 17.10 17.79 0.40
CA GLY A 140 17.45 18.67 -0.69
C GLY A 140 17.88 20.06 -0.23
N VAL A 141 18.21 20.85 -1.21
CA VAL A 141 18.62 22.24 -1.04
C VAL A 141 17.81 23.11 -2.00
N GLY A 142 17.26 24.18 -1.45
CA GLY A 142 16.61 25.25 -2.21
C GLY A 142 17.40 26.55 -2.10
N ARG A 143 17.50 27.27 -3.19
CA ARG A 143 18.22 28.56 -3.25
C ARG A 143 17.45 29.61 -4.01
N LYS A 144 17.36 30.79 -3.43
CA LYS A 144 16.97 32.02 -4.15
C LYS A 144 18.17 32.50 -4.98
N LEU A 145 18.03 32.44 -6.30
CA LEU A 145 19.11 32.80 -7.22
C LEU A 145 19.19 34.32 -7.43
N ASN A 146 18.02 34.96 -7.48
CA ASN A 146 17.84 36.43 -7.52
C ASN A 146 16.41 36.76 -7.08
N ASP A 147 15.98 38.02 -7.23
CA ASP A 147 14.67 38.48 -6.77
C ASP A 147 13.48 37.81 -7.51
N LYS A 148 13.71 37.22 -8.67
CA LYS A 148 12.69 36.63 -9.50
C LYS A 148 12.81 35.09 -9.59
N TRP A 149 13.99 34.54 -9.37
CA TRP A 149 14.23 33.12 -9.57
C TRP A 149 14.70 32.41 -8.30
N ALA A 150 14.11 31.27 -8.06
CA ALA A 150 14.58 30.29 -7.08
C ALA A 150 14.58 28.89 -7.70
N GLY A 151 15.42 28.01 -7.18
CA GLY A 151 15.50 26.64 -7.63
C GLY A 151 15.78 25.68 -6.47
N ASN A 152 15.51 24.41 -6.67
CA ASN A 152 15.85 23.37 -5.71
C ASN A 152 16.30 22.10 -6.41
N ILE A 153 17.09 21.31 -5.68
CA ILE A 153 17.47 19.94 -6.01
C ILE A 153 17.17 19.07 -4.81
N SER A 154 16.65 17.87 -5.05
CA SER A 154 16.35 16.92 -4.00
C SER A 154 16.70 15.51 -4.42
N VAL A 155 17.03 14.67 -3.46
CA VAL A 155 17.17 13.22 -3.59
C VAL A 155 16.26 12.56 -2.60
N GLY A 156 15.63 11.48 -3.00
CA GLY A 156 14.75 10.69 -2.14
C GLY A 156 15.03 9.21 -2.25
N TYR A 157 14.73 8.52 -1.17
CA TYR A 157 14.77 7.05 -1.06
C TYR A 157 13.52 6.55 -0.35
N ASP A 158 13.00 5.44 -0.81
CA ASP A 158 11.85 4.74 -0.23
C ASP A 158 12.19 3.25 -0.15
N THR A 159 11.93 2.64 0.99
CA THR A 159 12.25 1.22 1.20
C THR A 159 11.25 0.28 0.53
N GLY A 160 10.07 0.78 0.16
CA GLY A 160 8.92 -0.10 -0.09
C GLY A 160 8.33 -0.65 1.21
N ALA A 161 7.37 -1.53 1.09
CA ALA A 161 6.67 -2.17 2.21
C ALA A 161 6.83 -3.70 2.20
N GLY A 162 7.96 -4.17 1.70
CA GLY A 162 8.40 -5.56 1.72
C GLY A 162 8.33 -6.30 0.40
N ASN A 163 9.16 -7.34 0.29
CA ASN A 163 9.27 -8.24 -0.86
C ASN A 163 9.05 -9.69 -0.39
N PRO A 164 8.19 -10.51 -1.00
CA PRO A 164 7.46 -10.27 -2.26
C PRO A 164 6.36 -9.19 -2.13
N VAL A 165 6.19 -8.40 -3.18
CA VAL A 165 5.19 -7.35 -3.22
C VAL A 165 3.78 -7.90 -3.41
N THR A 166 2.78 -7.20 -2.89
CA THR A 166 1.39 -7.50 -3.23
C THR A 166 1.14 -7.28 -4.73
N THR A 167 0.22 -8.05 -5.32
CA THR A 167 -0.11 -7.96 -6.75
C THR A 167 -0.58 -6.57 -7.20
N LEU A 168 -1.01 -5.73 -6.27
CA LEU A 168 -1.44 -4.35 -6.53
C LEU A 168 -0.33 -3.30 -6.34
N GLY A 169 0.87 -3.73 -5.86
CA GLY A 169 2.03 -2.87 -5.67
C GLY A 169 3.24 -3.37 -6.47
N PRO A 170 3.44 -2.91 -7.71
CA PRO A 170 4.37 -3.53 -8.66
C PRO A 170 5.85 -3.23 -8.39
N THR A 171 6.19 -2.46 -7.36
CA THR A 171 7.57 -2.05 -7.09
C THR A 171 7.89 -2.13 -5.60
N GLU A 172 9.13 -2.48 -5.27
CA GLU A 172 9.66 -2.40 -3.93
C GLU A 172 10.64 -1.23 -3.81
N GLY A 173 10.13 -0.14 -3.22
CA GLY A 173 10.92 1.06 -3.01
C GLY A 173 11.42 1.73 -4.29
N TYR A 174 12.14 2.82 -4.11
CA TYR A 174 12.73 3.58 -5.22
C TYR A 174 13.76 4.58 -4.71
N TRP A 175 14.63 5.00 -5.63
CA TRP A 175 15.38 6.24 -5.53
C TRP A 175 14.77 7.30 -6.43
N ASN A 176 14.88 8.57 -6.07
CA ASN A 176 14.48 9.65 -6.97
C ASN A 176 15.43 10.84 -6.89
N LEU A 177 15.50 11.56 -8.00
CA LEU A 177 16.16 12.86 -8.12
C LEU A 177 15.11 13.89 -8.58
N GLY A 178 14.99 14.98 -7.85
CA GLY A 178 14.07 16.06 -8.16
C GLY A 178 14.79 17.36 -8.47
N LEU A 179 14.29 18.09 -9.45
CA LEU A 179 14.71 19.46 -9.80
C LEU A 179 13.46 20.33 -9.85
N GLY A 180 13.50 21.48 -9.19
CA GLY A 180 12.41 22.44 -9.20
C GLY A 180 12.91 23.86 -9.47
N ALA A 181 12.06 24.66 -10.08
CA ALA A 181 12.30 26.08 -10.31
C ALA A 181 11.04 26.89 -10.02
N GLN A 182 11.23 28.10 -9.55
CA GLN A 182 10.18 29.07 -9.33
C GLN A 182 10.58 30.39 -9.99
N PHE A 183 9.63 30.98 -10.69
CA PHE A 183 9.74 32.33 -11.25
C PHE A 183 8.69 33.24 -10.61
N SER A 184 9.13 34.34 -10.05
CA SER A 184 8.28 35.36 -9.39
C SER A 184 8.35 36.66 -10.19
N PRO A 185 7.44 36.90 -11.15
CA PRO A 185 7.40 38.10 -11.95
C PRO A 185 7.14 39.36 -11.10
N THR A 186 6.35 39.23 -10.04
CA THR A 186 6.08 40.26 -9.03
C THR A 186 6.21 39.67 -7.63
N PRO A 187 6.33 40.48 -6.56
CA PRO A 187 6.38 39.99 -5.17
C PRO A 187 5.14 39.20 -4.74
N GLN A 188 4.00 39.38 -5.40
CA GLN A 188 2.72 38.73 -5.04
C GLN A 188 2.37 37.54 -5.95
N THR A 189 3.15 37.32 -7.02
CA THR A 189 2.83 36.27 -8.01
C THR A 189 4.04 35.38 -8.24
N PHE A 190 3.83 34.09 -8.27
CA PHE A 190 4.86 33.14 -8.68
C PHE A 190 4.30 32.02 -9.56
N ILE A 191 5.15 31.46 -10.39
CA ILE A 191 4.94 30.24 -11.17
C ILE A 191 6.04 29.27 -10.75
N ALA A 192 5.66 28.06 -10.33
CA ALA A 192 6.61 27.02 -9.94
C ALA A 192 6.33 25.73 -10.69
N GLY A 193 7.40 25.01 -11.02
CA GLY A 193 7.33 23.71 -11.66
C GLY A 193 8.56 22.88 -11.35
N GLY A 194 8.49 21.58 -11.62
CA GLY A 194 9.61 20.70 -11.39
C GLY A 194 9.43 19.36 -12.08
N VAL A 195 10.52 18.61 -12.11
CA VAL A 195 10.57 17.24 -12.63
C VAL A 195 11.19 16.34 -11.59
N LYS A 196 10.70 15.10 -11.51
CA LYS A 196 11.32 14.02 -10.72
C LYS A 196 11.57 12.83 -11.61
N TYR A 197 12.75 12.24 -11.48
CA TYR A 197 13.08 10.99 -12.10
C TYR A 197 13.17 9.91 -11.02
N PHE A 198 12.58 8.74 -11.28
CA PHE A 198 12.53 7.62 -10.35
C PHE A 198 13.27 6.42 -10.92
N TRP A 199 14.13 5.82 -10.10
CA TRP A 199 14.69 4.50 -10.29
C TRP A 199 13.91 3.56 -9.38
N LEU A 200 13.04 2.76 -9.98
CA LEU A 200 12.18 1.83 -9.24
C LEU A 200 13.01 0.61 -8.82
N GLY A 201 12.74 0.11 -7.61
CA GLY A 201 13.31 -1.14 -7.14
C GLY A 201 12.70 -2.36 -7.84
N ASP A 202 13.49 -3.41 -7.93
CA ASP A 202 13.00 -4.71 -8.40
C ASP A 202 12.08 -5.33 -7.36
N ALA A 203 11.03 -6.01 -7.84
CA ALA A 203 10.04 -6.61 -6.96
C ALA A 203 9.68 -8.02 -7.43
N ASP A 204 9.68 -8.97 -6.51
CA ASP A 204 9.15 -10.31 -6.73
C ASP A 204 7.66 -10.30 -6.49
N ALA A 205 6.88 -10.81 -7.45
CA ALA A 205 5.44 -10.93 -7.26
C ALA A 205 5.12 -12.06 -6.28
N ARG A 206 4.19 -11.82 -5.38
CA ARG A 206 3.66 -12.86 -4.51
C ARG A 206 2.82 -13.84 -5.34
N THR A 207 3.24 -15.09 -5.42
CA THR A 207 2.55 -16.21 -6.09
C THR A 207 1.75 -17.04 -5.12
#